data_68c63b910f97d952a8a613a9cb2370a5
#
_entry.id   68c63b910f97d952a8a613a9cb2370a5
#
_cell.length_a   1.000
_cell.length_b   1.000
_cell.length_c   1.000
_cell.angle_alpha   90.00
_cell.angle_beta   90.00
_cell.angle_gamma   90.00
#
_symmetry.space_group_name_H-M   'P 1'
#
loop_
_entity.id
_entity.type
_entity.pdbx_description
1 polymer ?
#
loop_
_entity_poly.entity_id
_entity_poly.type
_entity_poly.pdbx_seq_one_letter_code
_entity_poly.pdbx_strand_id
1 'polypeptide(L)'
;AAEAGLIPATLFMGWLSDRIGRKTILLACVVLGLAGSMPLLWLMHHPDPMFIGLGQAGFVIIVGMVSGVIPAALVEAAPYQVRCTVVALGYNTALGVIGGLTPLAAEWLIHRTDNDLSPAWMLMGAAAISLVATLFQPETYRDRLQTSAAPA
;
A
#
# COMPACT_ATOMS: atom_id res chain seq x y z
N ALA A 1 3.73 -5.88 -19.33
CA ALA A 1 2.82 -7.02 -19.06
C ALA A 1 2.38 -7.06 -17.58
N ALA A 2 3.26 -6.81 -16.61
CA ALA A 2 2.93 -6.83 -15.18
C ALA A 2 1.89 -5.76 -14.79
N GLU A 3 1.97 -4.58 -15.35
CA GLU A 3 1.05 -3.46 -15.07
C GLU A 3 -0.40 -3.73 -15.50
N ALA A 4 -0.61 -4.56 -16.52
CA ALA A 4 -1.96 -4.95 -16.93
C ALA A 4 -2.69 -5.77 -15.84
N GLY A 5 -1.94 -6.47 -14.99
CA GLY A 5 -2.49 -7.18 -13.83
C GLY A 5 -2.91 -6.25 -12.68
N LEU A 6 -2.44 -5.00 -12.67
CA LEU A 6 -2.75 -4.04 -11.61
C LEU A 6 -4.24 -3.67 -11.59
N ILE A 7 -4.83 -3.49 -12.78
CA ILE A 7 -6.24 -3.07 -12.90
C ILE A 7 -7.19 -4.10 -12.25
N PRO A 8 -7.18 -5.39 -12.65
CA PRO A 8 -8.05 -6.37 -12.01
C PRO A 8 -7.71 -6.59 -10.53
N ALA A 9 -6.43 -6.53 -10.14
CA ALA A 9 -6.02 -6.65 -8.75
C ALA A 9 -6.60 -5.50 -7.89
N THR A 10 -6.53 -4.27 -8.35
CA THR A 10 -7.06 -3.09 -7.65
C THR A 10 -8.57 -3.17 -7.47
N LEU A 11 -9.30 -3.54 -8.53
CA LEU A 11 -10.77 -3.69 -8.48
C LEU A 11 -11.19 -4.82 -7.53
N PHE A 12 -10.53 -5.96 -7.63
CA PHE A 12 -10.81 -7.11 -6.76
C PHE A 12 -10.53 -6.81 -5.29
N MET A 13 -9.41 -6.15 -5.00
CA MET A 13 -9.03 -5.81 -3.62
C MET A 13 -9.90 -4.69 -3.04
N GLY A 14 -10.34 -3.73 -3.85
CA GLY A 14 -11.35 -2.75 -3.45
C GLY A 14 -12.65 -3.42 -3.03
N TRP A 15 -13.18 -4.31 -3.87
CA TRP A 15 -14.39 -5.07 -3.54
C TRP A 15 -14.23 -5.98 -2.31
N LEU A 16 -13.08 -6.63 -2.16
CA LEU A 16 -12.77 -7.48 -1.01
C LEU A 16 -12.69 -6.66 0.29
N SER A 17 -12.11 -5.47 0.22
CA SER A 17 -11.98 -4.51 1.30
C SER A 17 -13.34 -4.05 1.84
N ASP A 18 -14.33 -3.90 0.95
CA ASP A 18 -15.69 -3.52 1.33
C ASP A 18 -16.41 -4.64 2.09
N ARG A 19 -15.99 -5.90 1.94
CA ARG A 19 -16.59 -7.07 2.62
C ARG A 19 -15.91 -7.46 3.92
N ILE A 20 -14.58 -7.44 3.96
CA ILE A 20 -13.78 -7.94 5.10
C ILE A 20 -13.47 -6.82 6.10
N GLY A 21 -13.52 -5.57 5.65
CA GLY A 21 -13.12 -4.41 6.43
C GLY A 21 -11.78 -3.84 5.96
N ARG A 22 -11.73 -2.51 5.89
CA ARG A 22 -10.60 -1.78 5.31
C ARG A 22 -9.32 -1.92 6.12
N LYS A 23 -9.43 -1.88 7.45
CA LYS A 23 -8.29 -2.04 8.37
C LYS A 23 -7.64 -3.42 8.22
N THR A 24 -8.45 -4.48 8.08
CA THR A 24 -7.93 -5.85 7.93
C THR A 24 -7.13 -6.00 6.64
N ILE A 25 -7.62 -5.45 5.52
CA ILE A 25 -6.90 -5.50 4.24
C ILE A 25 -5.64 -4.63 4.27
N LEU A 26 -5.69 -3.44 4.89
CA LEU A 26 -4.51 -2.59 5.06
C LEU A 26 -3.43 -3.30 5.92
N LEU A 27 -3.83 -3.94 7.01
CA LEU A 27 -2.91 -4.73 7.84
C LEU A 27 -2.30 -5.89 7.05
N ALA A 28 -3.12 -6.65 6.32
CA ALA A 28 -2.64 -7.73 5.47
C ALA A 28 -1.63 -7.23 4.42
N CYS A 29 -1.93 -6.10 3.78
CA CYS A 29 -1.05 -5.46 2.80
C CYS A 29 0.30 -5.06 3.42
N VAL A 30 0.28 -4.42 4.59
CA VAL A 30 1.51 -3.98 5.28
C VAL A 30 2.34 -5.18 5.72
N VAL A 31 1.72 -6.23 6.26
CA VAL A 31 2.41 -7.47 6.64
C VAL A 31 3.01 -8.17 5.43
N LEU A 32 2.26 -8.26 4.32
CA LEU A 32 2.77 -8.81 3.06
C LEU A 32 3.91 -7.94 2.49
N GLY A 33 3.81 -6.62 2.62
CA GLY A 33 4.88 -5.69 2.24
C GLY A 33 6.14 -5.90 3.06
N LEU A 34 6.01 -6.02 4.39
CA LEU A 34 7.15 -6.30 5.29
C LEU A 34 7.80 -7.64 4.99
N ALA A 35 7.01 -8.71 4.94
CA ALA A 35 7.52 -10.07 4.73
C ALA A 35 7.99 -10.31 3.29
N GLY A 36 7.33 -9.66 2.31
CA GLY A 36 7.58 -9.85 0.89
C GLY A 36 8.69 -8.99 0.30
N SER A 37 9.04 -7.85 0.91
CA SER A 37 10.02 -6.91 0.34
C SER A 37 11.37 -7.57 0.03
N MET A 38 11.93 -8.32 0.97
CA MET A 38 13.20 -9.02 0.77
C MET A 38 13.12 -10.15 -0.27
N PRO A 39 12.22 -11.15 -0.13
CA PRO A 39 12.17 -12.26 -1.08
C PRO A 39 11.77 -11.83 -2.49
N LEU A 40 10.86 -10.85 -2.63
CA LEU A 40 10.45 -10.37 -3.95
C LEU A 40 11.56 -9.61 -4.67
N LEU A 41 12.32 -8.75 -3.96
CA LEU A 41 13.49 -8.10 -4.53
C LEU A 41 14.59 -9.11 -4.87
N TRP A 42 14.83 -10.10 -4.03
CA TRP A 42 15.78 -11.16 -4.32
C TRP A 42 15.37 -11.96 -5.57
N LEU A 43 14.08 -12.27 -5.74
CA LEU A 43 13.56 -12.90 -6.96
C LEU A 43 13.81 -12.05 -8.22
N MET A 44 13.68 -10.73 -8.11
CA MET A 44 13.90 -9.82 -9.23
C MET A 44 15.38 -9.71 -9.65
N HIS A 45 16.31 -10.06 -8.77
CA HIS A 45 17.76 -10.12 -9.09
C HIS A 45 18.21 -11.50 -9.62
N HIS A 46 17.30 -12.45 -9.76
CA HIS A 46 17.61 -13.76 -10.31
C HIS A 46 17.84 -13.67 -11.83
N PRO A 47 18.81 -14.42 -12.42
CA PRO A 47 19.10 -14.37 -13.86
C PRO A 47 17.98 -14.89 -14.76
N ASP A 48 17.09 -15.72 -14.25
CA ASP A 48 15.97 -16.29 -15.00
C ASP A 48 14.77 -15.33 -15.12
N PRO A 49 14.27 -15.05 -16.35
CA PRO A 49 13.14 -14.15 -16.57
C PRO A 49 11.85 -14.57 -15.85
N MET A 50 11.69 -15.86 -15.57
CA MET A 50 10.53 -16.39 -14.86
C MET A 50 10.47 -15.92 -13.41
N PHE A 51 11.59 -15.91 -12.70
CA PHE A 51 11.70 -15.43 -11.31
C PHE A 51 11.52 -13.92 -11.23
N ILE A 52 12.04 -13.18 -12.21
CA ILE A 52 11.81 -11.72 -12.32
C ILE A 52 10.30 -11.46 -12.46
N GLY A 53 9.62 -12.20 -13.34
CA GLY A 53 8.18 -12.08 -13.54
C GLY A 53 7.36 -12.40 -12.29
N LEU A 54 7.76 -13.42 -11.52
CA LEU A 54 7.13 -13.75 -10.25
C LEU A 54 7.33 -12.66 -9.18
N GLY A 55 8.53 -12.11 -9.08
CA GLY A 55 8.83 -10.99 -8.19
C GLY A 55 7.98 -9.76 -8.52
N GLN A 56 7.90 -9.39 -9.80
CA GLN A 56 7.05 -8.30 -10.27
C GLN A 56 5.57 -8.56 -10.00
N ALA A 57 5.06 -9.77 -10.25
CA ALA A 57 3.68 -10.13 -9.96
C ALA A 57 3.34 -10.02 -8.46
N GLY A 58 4.26 -10.40 -7.58
CA GLY A 58 4.12 -10.20 -6.14
C GLY A 58 3.99 -8.73 -5.76
N PHE A 59 4.84 -7.86 -6.30
CA PHE A 59 4.73 -6.41 -6.07
C PHE A 59 3.43 -5.82 -6.65
N VAL A 60 2.99 -6.25 -7.82
CA VAL A 60 1.71 -5.82 -8.43
C VAL A 60 0.53 -6.15 -7.52
N ILE A 61 0.54 -7.32 -6.89
CA ILE A 61 -0.52 -7.68 -5.93
C ILE A 61 -0.51 -6.74 -4.74
N ILE A 62 0.65 -6.50 -4.12
CA ILE A 62 0.78 -5.61 -2.96
C ILE A 62 0.36 -4.18 -3.32
N VAL A 63 0.83 -3.64 -4.45
CA VAL A 63 0.46 -2.31 -4.94
C VAL A 63 -1.02 -2.23 -5.28
N GLY A 64 -1.59 -3.27 -5.89
CA GLY A 64 -3.01 -3.38 -6.18
C GLY A 64 -3.88 -3.33 -4.92
N MET A 65 -3.47 -4.04 -3.86
CA MET A 65 -4.15 -3.99 -2.55
C MET A 65 -4.14 -2.57 -1.97
N VAL A 66 -2.98 -1.93 -1.96
CA VAL A 66 -2.81 -0.56 -1.45
C VAL A 66 -3.66 0.42 -2.25
N SER A 67 -3.54 0.38 -3.57
CA SER A 67 -4.23 1.32 -4.48
C SER A 67 -5.74 1.16 -4.46
N GLY A 68 -6.26 -0.04 -4.19
CA GLY A 68 -7.69 -0.30 -4.08
C GLY A 68 -8.31 0.17 -2.76
N VAL A 69 -7.53 0.24 -1.68
CA VAL A 69 -8.06 0.48 -0.33
C VAL A 69 -7.77 1.88 0.19
N ILE A 70 -6.57 2.43 -0.07
CA ILE A 70 -6.13 3.72 0.50
C ILE A 70 -7.06 4.88 0.15
N PRO A 71 -7.48 5.11 -1.13
CA PRO A 71 -8.32 6.26 -1.43
C PRO A 71 -9.62 6.27 -0.66
N ALA A 72 -10.25 5.10 -0.53
CA ALA A 72 -11.49 4.94 0.19
C ALA A 72 -11.30 5.11 1.71
N ALA A 73 -10.23 4.54 2.28
CA ALA A 73 -9.89 4.68 3.69
C ALA A 73 -9.62 6.15 4.07
N LEU A 74 -8.91 6.89 3.22
CA LEU A 74 -8.64 8.32 3.43
C LEU A 74 -9.91 9.17 3.43
N VAL A 75 -10.82 8.90 2.48
CA VAL A 75 -12.10 9.61 2.39
C VAL A 75 -12.97 9.35 3.62
N GLU A 76 -12.91 8.15 4.19
CA GLU A 76 -13.68 7.80 5.39
C GLU A 76 -13.09 8.35 6.68
N ALA A 77 -11.76 8.44 6.76
CA ALA A 77 -11.06 8.99 7.92
C ALA A 77 -11.19 10.53 8.03
N ALA A 78 -11.47 11.23 6.92
CA ALA A 78 -11.52 12.68 6.90
C ALA A 78 -12.91 13.23 7.32
N PRO A 79 -12.97 14.30 8.15
CA PRO A 79 -14.21 14.98 8.51
C PRO A 79 -14.96 15.47 7.27
N TYR A 80 -16.31 15.33 7.26
CA TYR A 80 -17.13 15.63 6.09
C TYR A 80 -16.91 17.04 5.50
N GLN A 81 -16.76 18.03 6.36
CA GLN A 81 -16.65 19.46 5.97
C GLN A 81 -15.38 19.80 5.20
N VAL A 82 -14.27 19.10 5.47
CA VAL A 82 -12.93 19.39 4.90
C VAL A 82 -12.34 18.21 4.15
N ARG A 83 -13.16 17.18 3.91
CA ARG A 83 -12.73 15.89 3.34
C ARG A 83 -11.93 16.04 2.06
N CYS A 84 -12.45 16.78 1.08
CA CYS A 84 -11.77 16.95 -0.20
C CYS A 84 -10.40 17.63 -0.04
N THR A 85 -10.32 18.65 0.81
CA THR A 85 -9.07 19.38 1.04
C THR A 85 -8.03 18.54 1.77
N VAL A 86 -8.44 17.85 2.82
CA VAL A 86 -7.54 16.98 3.61
C VAL A 86 -7.01 15.82 2.78
N VAL A 87 -7.90 15.16 2.03
CA VAL A 87 -7.51 14.06 1.15
C VAL A 87 -6.61 14.56 0.01
N ALA A 88 -6.98 15.67 -0.65
CA ALA A 88 -6.19 16.21 -1.74
C ALA A 88 -4.78 16.64 -1.27
N LEU A 89 -4.68 17.40 -0.19
CA LEU A 89 -3.39 17.83 0.35
C LEU A 89 -2.56 16.66 0.85
N GLY A 90 -3.13 15.79 1.69
CA GLY A 90 -2.41 14.67 2.28
C GLY A 90 -1.93 13.66 1.24
N TYR A 91 -2.83 13.25 0.33
CA TYR A 91 -2.51 12.26 -0.70
C TYR A 91 -1.50 12.79 -1.73
N ASN A 92 -1.70 14.03 -2.22
CA ASN A 92 -0.79 14.61 -3.21
C ASN A 92 0.58 14.95 -2.59
N THR A 93 0.64 15.39 -1.33
CA THR A 93 1.92 15.61 -0.64
C THR A 93 2.66 14.28 -0.44
N ALA A 94 1.96 13.24 0.01
CA ALA A 94 2.57 11.92 0.18
C ALA A 94 3.09 11.34 -1.14
N LEU A 95 2.28 11.36 -2.20
CA LEU A 95 2.68 10.84 -3.50
C LEU A 95 3.71 11.74 -4.21
N GLY A 96 3.51 13.05 -4.19
CA GLY A 96 4.37 13.99 -4.92
C GLY A 96 5.74 14.14 -4.26
N VAL A 97 5.80 14.33 -2.94
CA VAL A 97 7.05 14.54 -2.24
C VAL A 97 7.71 13.22 -1.87
N ILE A 98 7.03 12.38 -1.11
CA ILE A 98 7.64 11.13 -0.61
C ILE A 98 7.78 10.12 -1.76
N GLY A 99 6.70 9.92 -2.54
CA GLY A 99 6.73 9.01 -3.68
C GLY A 99 7.70 9.46 -4.77
N GLY A 100 7.75 10.76 -5.07
CA GLY A 100 8.67 11.32 -6.05
C GLY A 100 10.15 11.24 -5.63
N LEU A 101 10.45 11.33 -4.35
CA LEU A 101 11.82 11.19 -3.82
C LEU A 101 12.26 9.73 -3.65
N THR A 102 11.33 8.78 -3.67
CA THR A 102 11.62 7.35 -3.45
C THR A 102 12.66 6.78 -4.42
N PRO A 103 12.60 7.01 -5.75
CA PRO A 103 13.62 6.49 -6.66
C PRO A 103 14.99 7.08 -6.38
N LEU A 104 15.07 8.38 -6.06
CA LEU A 104 16.31 9.05 -5.74
C LEU A 104 16.94 8.51 -4.44
N ALA A 105 16.11 8.28 -3.42
CA ALA A 105 16.56 7.70 -2.16
C ALA A 105 17.04 6.26 -2.33
N ALA A 106 16.36 5.47 -3.16
CA ALA A 106 16.76 4.10 -3.48
C ALA A 106 18.12 4.07 -4.21
N GLU A 107 18.30 4.90 -5.22
CA GLU A 107 19.56 5.03 -5.97
C GLU A 107 20.70 5.46 -5.05
N TRP A 108 20.48 6.50 -4.25
CA TRP A 108 21.47 6.95 -3.27
C TRP A 108 21.86 5.86 -2.29
N LEU A 109 20.90 5.05 -1.83
CA LEU A 109 21.14 3.97 -0.89
C LEU A 109 21.97 2.85 -1.51
N ILE A 110 21.68 2.46 -2.76
CA ILE A 110 22.44 1.48 -3.52
C ILE A 110 23.90 1.94 -3.65
N HIS A 111 24.12 3.18 -4.09
CA HIS A 111 25.47 3.73 -4.23
C HIS A 111 26.23 3.85 -2.91
N ARG A 112 25.51 4.05 -1.80
CA ARG A 112 26.15 4.20 -0.48
C ARG A 112 26.53 2.88 0.16
N THR A 113 25.78 1.81 -0.13
CA THR A 113 25.93 0.48 0.49
C THR A 113 26.59 -0.55 -0.42
N ASP A 114 26.80 -0.22 -1.70
CA ASP A 114 27.22 -1.16 -2.75
C ASP A 114 26.40 -2.47 -2.76
N ASN A 115 25.11 -2.36 -2.43
CA ASN A 115 24.22 -3.51 -2.33
C ASN A 115 22.87 -3.23 -3.01
N ASP A 116 22.57 -3.97 -4.06
CA ASP A 116 21.35 -3.84 -4.87
C ASP A 116 20.06 -4.19 -4.09
N LEU A 117 20.19 -4.87 -2.95
CA LEU A 117 19.06 -5.19 -2.06
C LEU A 117 18.76 -4.09 -1.02
N SER A 118 19.54 -3.02 -0.99
CA SER A 118 19.35 -1.91 -0.03
C SER A 118 17.98 -1.27 -0.09
N PRO A 119 17.29 -1.11 -1.24
CA PRO A 119 15.92 -0.60 -1.29
C PRO A 119 14.91 -1.45 -0.52
N ALA A 120 15.19 -2.76 -0.29
CA ALA A 120 14.33 -3.59 0.55
C ALA A 120 14.23 -3.05 1.98
N TRP A 121 15.34 -2.59 2.56
CA TRP A 121 15.34 -2.00 3.90
C TRP A 121 14.49 -0.72 3.98
N MET A 122 14.54 0.08 2.91
CA MET A 122 13.72 1.29 2.81
C MET A 122 12.21 0.93 2.75
N LEU A 123 11.86 -0.07 1.94
CA LEU A 123 10.48 -0.56 1.84
C LEU A 123 10.00 -1.16 3.17
N MET A 124 10.84 -1.94 3.85
CA MET A 124 10.53 -2.49 5.17
C MET A 124 10.34 -1.39 6.21
N GLY A 125 11.17 -0.35 6.21
CA GLY A 125 11.02 0.81 7.09
C GLY A 125 9.71 1.55 6.85
N ALA A 126 9.36 1.82 5.59
CA ALA A 126 8.09 2.44 5.22
C ALA A 126 6.89 1.56 5.62
N ALA A 127 6.97 0.25 5.41
CA ALA A 127 5.93 -0.69 5.81
C ALA A 127 5.78 -0.77 7.35
N ALA A 128 6.88 -0.69 8.11
CA ALA A 128 6.83 -0.64 9.56
C ALA A 128 6.13 0.63 10.08
N ILE A 129 6.44 1.79 9.49
CA ILE A 129 5.74 3.06 9.81
C ILE A 129 4.25 2.94 9.47
N SER A 130 3.92 2.38 8.31
CA SER A 130 2.55 2.14 7.88
C SER A 130 1.80 1.18 8.81
N LEU A 131 2.49 0.17 9.34
CA LEU A 131 1.92 -0.76 10.33
C LEU A 131 1.49 0.00 11.59
N VAL A 132 2.39 0.81 12.14
CA VAL A 132 2.09 1.62 13.32
C VAL A 132 0.91 2.55 13.05
N ALA A 133 0.91 3.27 11.92
CA ALA A 133 -0.18 4.15 11.54
C ALA A 133 -1.53 3.42 11.40
N THR A 134 -1.52 2.23 10.78
CA THR A 134 -2.74 1.43 10.59
C THR A 134 -3.28 0.86 11.91
N LEU A 135 -2.42 0.53 12.86
CA LEU A 135 -2.84 0.08 14.19
C LEU A 135 -3.59 1.17 14.98
N PHE A 136 -3.16 2.43 14.83
CA PHE A 136 -3.83 3.58 15.46
C PHE A 136 -5.10 4.03 14.73
N GLN A 137 -5.36 3.53 13.52
CA GLN A 137 -6.57 3.88 12.77
C GLN A 137 -7.82 3.22 13.41
N PRO A 138 -8.88 3.99 13.71
CA PRO A 138 -10.14 3.43 14.19
C PRO A 138 -10.82 2.60 13.10
N GLU A 139 -11.51 1.52 13.49
CA GLU A 139 -12.21 0.64 12.56
C GLU A 139 -13.57 1.26 12.18
N THR A 140 -13.65 1.87 11.01
CA THR A 140 -14.82 2.63 10.55
C THR A 140 -15.93 1.74 9.98
N TYR A 141 -15.66 0.47 9.72
CA TYR A 141 -16.61 -0.45 9.07
C TYR A 141 -17.82 -0.78 9.93
N ARG A 142 -17.68 -0.91 11.26
CA ARG A 142 -18.76 -1.27 12.17
C ARG A 142 -19.71 -0.12 12.49
N ASP A 143 -19.24 1.11 12.51
CA ASP A 143 -20.06 2.28 12.86
C ASP A 143 -21.12 2.60 11.79
N ARG A 144 -20.83 2.33 10.52
CA ARG A 144 -21.81 2.53 9.44
C ARG A 144 -22.98 1.54 9.51
N LEU A 145 -22.74 0.31 9.92
CA LEU A 145 -23.81 -0.69 10.04
C LEU A 145 -24.75 -0.34 11.20
N GLN A 146 -24.25 0.25 12.28
CA GLN A 146 -25.07 0.68 13.41
C GLN A 146 -25.90 1.93 13.11
N THR A 147 -25.32 2.88 12.36
CA THR A 147 -26.04 4.11 11.96
C THR A 147 -27.14 3.83 10.91
N SER A 148 -26.95 2.82 10.06
CA SER A 148 -27.96 2.40 9.08
C SER A 148 -29.08 1.55 9.69
N ALA A 149 -28.87 0.97 10.87
CA ALA A 149 -29.83 0.13 11.57
C ALA A 149 -30.67 0.90 12.63
N ALA A 150 -30.41 2.19 12.84
CA ALA A 150 -31.21 3.02 13.72
C ALA A 150 -32.55 3.33 13.03
N PRO A 151 -33.72 2.91 13.58
CA PRO A 151 -35.01 3.25 13.03
C PRO A 151 -35.25 4.75 13.17
N ALA A 152 -35.86 5.35 12.13
CA ALA A 152 -36.29 6.75 12.09
C ALA A 152 -37.46 7.00 13.06
#